data_532ac8b5c0fe7be8520ef2956c7e5cbd
#
_entry.id   532ac8b5c0fe7be8520ef2956c7e5cbd
#
_cell.length_a   1.000
_cell.length_b   1.000
_cell.length_c   1.000
_cell.angle_alpha   90.00
_cell.angle_beta   90.00
_cell.angle_gamma   90.00
#
_symmetry.space_group_name_H-M   'P 1'
#
loop_
_entity.id
_entity.type
_entity.pdbx_description
1 polymer ?
#
loop_
_entity_poly.entity_id
_entity_poly.type
_entity_poly.pdbx_seq_one_letter_code
_entity_poly.pdbx_strand_id
1 'polypeptide(L)'
;MALRRPSGPTLVTSALLVLLPALAVLQYRWVGQVSTAERERMQRNIRTAAAQFREGFDGEIMRAVLSLQVGPQTAQEGASDRYTDRYDTWLNTAAHPQVVAEIFLLDEEHGLRLRRWNADTHTFDSSEWPAVLSRWRPQFEQELTEFKAGRGLSRRQSFRDEDSLIVTPLRNRVVQTSPAPGPQTVTPVFGFTIIQLNMPYIRDQLLPELTQRHFTHADGDPYRVAVISAENPANVLFKSDPNAPIVPSHADATSALLGRADPAFFFGRPPRPPDADDQPGVARRRPGDATPSAASARQPDDVQGRWLLLVQHQSGSLEAAVTVARRRNLAASFGILLLLTVSVALLAATSRRAHRLARQQMEFVAGVSHELRTPVAVIRSAAENLSQGVVSGDRVKRYGQLLETEAKRLGEMVEHVLQYAGIETGLGFGSRIPLSPVEIIESAVDGSLSALDGGDVTFHREIAPDLPQVLGDAAALRSAVQNLIANAVKYGGSDRWVGIKADQSADLRHEVRITISDHGPGIPDEEMPHIFDPFYRGADAVSRQVHGNGLGLSLVRRIIVAHGGRVTVTTRAGSGSAFTIVLPAAPPDTHSRPLTHELQTTHS
;
A
#
# COMPACT_ATOMS: atom_id res chain seq x y z
N MET A 1 29.11 2.28 37.92
CA MET A 1 27.90 2.03 37.09
C MET A 1 28.36 1.52 35.72
N ALA A 2 28.56 0.21 35.58
CA ALA A 2 29.07 -0.40 34.36
C ALA A 2 27.91 -0.47 33.35
N LEU A 3 27.97 0.30 32.26
CA LEU A 3 27.06 0.21 31.13
C LEU A 3 27.13 -1.21 30.54
N ARG A 4 26.10 -2.04 30.83
CA ARG A 4 25.94 -3.35 30.18
C ARG A 4 25.92 -3.12 28.66
N ARG A 5 26.91 -3.68 27.96
CA ARG A 5 26.94 -3.68 26.48
C ARG A 5 25.62 -4.28 25.99
N PRO A 6 24.88 -3.56 25.12
CA PRO A 6 23.63 -4.08 24.61
C PRO A 6 23.90 -5.38 23.84
N SER A 7 23.08 -6.39 24.07
CA SER A 7 23.20 -7.67 23.37
C SER A 7 22.95 -7.44 21.85
N GLY A 8 23.65 -8.19 20.99
CA GLY A 8 23.52 -8.06 19.52
C GLY A 8 22.07 -7.94 19.01
N PRO A 9 21.10 -8.74 19.52
CA PRO A 9 19.69 -8.62 19.13
C PRO A 9 19.04 -7.27 19.48
N THR A 10 19.44 -6.65 20.60
CA THR A 10 18.87 -5.34 21.01
C THR A 10 19.39 -4.20 20.14
N LEU A 11 20.64 -4.27 19.67
CA LEU A 11 21.21 -3.31 18.73
C LEU A 11 20.51 -3.38 17.37
N VAL A 12 20.27 -4.59 16.87
CA VAL A 12 19.57 -4.79 15.58
C VAL A 12 18.13 -4.29 15.65
N THR A 13 17.39 -4.59 16.73
CA THR A 13 16.01 -4.09 16.90
C THR A 13 15.95 -2.57 17.03
N SER A 14 16.90 -1.96 17.75
CA SER A 14 16.98 -0.50 17.88
C SER A 14 17.33 0.17 16.55
N ALA A 15 18.27 -0.39 15.79
CA ALA A 15 18.63 0.11 14.46
C ALA A 15 17.45 0.04 13.49
N LEU A 16 16.70 -1.06 13.48
CA LEU A 16 15.49 -1.23 12.65
C LEU A 16 14.38 -0.26 13.05
N LEU A 17 14.22 0.03 14.34
CA LEU A 17 13.21 0.95 14.86
C LEU A 17 13.46 2.40 14.42
N VAL A 18 14.71 2.78 14.14
CA VAL A 18 15.10 4.08 13.57
C VAL A 18 15.05 4.06 12.04
N LEU A 19 15.48 2.95 11.42
CA LEU A 19 15.59 2.84 9.97
C LEU A 19 14.21 2.83 9.29
N LEU A 20 13.22 2.13 9.86
CA LEU A 20 11.87 2.03 9.26
C LEU A 20 11.16 3.39 9.12
N PRO A 21 11.10 4.27 10.15
CA PRO A 21 10.55 5.61 10.00
C PRO A 21 11.34 6.47 9.01
N ALA A 22 12.68 6.37 9.01
CA ALA A 22 13.52 7.08 8.06
C ALA A 22 13.22 6.66 6.61
N LEU A 23 13.08 5.36 6.36
CA LEU A 23 12.67 4.81 5.07
C LEU A 23 11.26 5.28 4.67
N ALA A 24 10.31 5.32 5.59
CA ALA A 24 8.94 5.79 5.34
C ALA A 24 8.93 7.26 4.92
N VAL A 25 9.70 8.13 5.59
CA VAL A 25 9.84 9.54 5.22
C VAL A 25 10.52 9.69 3.86
N LEU A 26 11.57 8.94 3.61
CA LEU A 26 12.31 8.98 2.34
C LEU A 26 11.42 8.53 1.17
N GLN A 27 10.63 7.49 1.37
CA GLN A 27 9.69 6.96 0.39
C GLN A 27 8.54 7.93 0.11
N TYR A 28 8.00 8.57 1.15
CA TYR A 28 6.98 9.61 0.99
C TYR A 28 7.49 10.79 0.14
N ARG A 29 8.71 11.25 0.41
CA ARG A 29 9.35 12.33 -0.37
C ARG A 29 9.63 11.91 -1.80
N TRP A 30 10.14 10.69 -2.00
CA TRP A 30 10.44 10.16 -3.32
C TRP A 30 9.17 10.02 -4.18
N VAL A 31 8.09 9.44 -3.65
CA VAL A 31 6.79 9.35 -4.34
C VAL A 31 6.25 10.74 -4.67
N GLY A 32 6.46 11.74 -3.81
CA GLY A 32 6.12 13.13 -4.10
C GLY A 32 6.88 13.68 -5.30
N GLN A 33 8.20 13.48 -5.37
CA GLN A 33 9.03 13.93 -6.50
C GLN A 33 8.66 13.23 -7.81
N VAL A 34 8.44 11.92 -7.77
CA VAL A 34 8.01 11.14 -8.94
C VAL A 34 6.66 11.63 -9.46
N SER A 35 5.69 11.92 -8.57
CA SER A 35 4.38 12.45 -8.97
C SER A 35 4.48 13.82 -9.63
N THR A 36 5.39 14.69 -9.16
CA THR A 36 5.61 16.01 -9.75
C THR A 36 6.23 15.88 -11.14
N ALA A 37 7.25 15.04 -11.29
CA ALA A 37 7.89 14.78 -12.58
C ALA A 37 6.92 14.17 -13.60
N GLU A 38 6.07 13.24 -13.17
CA GLU A 38 5.04 12.63 -14.02
C GLU A 38 3.99 13.65 -14.46
N ARG A 39 3.53 14.51 -13.56
CA ARG A 39 2.64 15.64 -13.91
C ARG A 39 3.25 16.54 -14.96
N GLU A 40 4.50 16.95 -14.80
CA GLU A 40 5.18 17.81 -15.76
C GLU A 40 5.37 17.13 -17.11
N ARG A 41 5.65 15.82 -17.11
CA ARG A 41 5.76 15.02 -18.34
C ARG A 41 4.42 14.96 -19.07
N MET A 42 3.33 14.62 -18.37
CA MET A 42 1.99 14.58 -18.96
C MET A 42 1.57 15.95 -19.49
N GLN A 43 1.82 17.01 -18.75
CA GLN A 43 1.51 18.36 -19.17
C GLN A 43 2.29 18.80 -20.43
N ARG A 44 3.56 18.42 -20.53
CA ARG A 44 4.36 18.65 -21.75
C ARG A 44 3.80 17.87 -22.94
N ASN A 45 3.46 16.60 -22.73
CA ASN A 45 2.90 15.76 -23.80
C ASN A 45 1.58 16.32 -24.33
N ILE A 46 0.66 16.71 -23.45
CA ILE A 46 -0.62 17.33 -23.85
C ILE A 46 -0.38 18.62 -24.63
N ARG A 47 0.50 19.50 -24.17
CA ARG A 47 0.81 20.75 -24.87
C ARG A 47 1.41 20.50 -26.25
N THR A 48 2.31 19.51 -26.36
CA THR A 48 2.92 19.14 -27.63
C THR A 48 1.87 18.58 -28.60
N ALA A 49 1.02 17.66 -28.14
CA ALA A 49 -0.05 17.11 -28.94
C ALA A 49 -1.05 18.18 -29.40
N ALA A 50 -1.45 19.10 -28.51
CA ALA A 50 -2.33 20.21 -28.84
C ALA A 50 -1.68 21.18 -29.86
N ALA A 51 -0.37 21.43 -29.75
CA ALA A 51 0.37 22.25 -30.71
C ALA A 51 0.44 21.58 -32.10
N GLN A 52 0.72 20.27 -32.14
CA GLN A 52 0.75 19.51 -33.39
C GLN A 52 -0.64 19.41 -34.05
N PHE A 53 -1.68 19.21 -33.24
CA PHE A 53 -3.06 19.24 -33.72
C PHE A 53 -3.39 20.59 -34.37
N ARG A 54 -3.06 21.69 -33.66
CA ARG A 54 -3.24 23.05 -34.18
C ARG A 54 -2.49 23.25 -35.50
N GLU A 55 -1.22 22.87 -35.55
CA GLU A 55 -0.39 23.00 -36.75
C GLU A 55 -0.97 22.21 -37.92
N GLY A 56 -1.45 20.98 -37.67
CA GLY A 56 -2.11 20.16 -38.66
C GLY A 56 -3.40 20.85 -39.18
N PHE A 57 -4.26 21.29 -38.28
CA PHE A 57 -5.53 21.93 -38.60
C PHE A 57 -5.32 23.27 -39.33
N ASP A 58 -4.56 24.17 -38.71
CA ASP A 58 -4.30 25.50 -39.30
C ASP A 58 -3.58 25.37 -40.65
N GLY A 59 -2.67 24.36 -40.77
CA GLY A 59 -1.94 24.09 -41.98
C GLY A 59 -2.84 23.66 -43.15
N GLU A 60 -3.84 22.79 -42.89
CA GLU A 60 -4.79 22.38 -43.94
C GLU A 60 -5.64 23.55 -44.41
N ILE A 61 -6.25 24.27 -43.47
CA ILE A 61 -7.08 25.44 -43.83
C ILE A 61 -6.24 26.50 -44.56
N MET A 62 -5.03 26.75 -44.05
CA MET A 62 -4.17 27.80 -44.60
C MET A 62 -3.65 27.44 -46.00
N ARG A 63 -3.32 26.17 -46.28
CA ARG A 63 -2.95 25.71 -47.63
C ARG A 63 -4.09 25.97 -48.62
N ALA A 64 -5.33 25.65 -48.24
CA ALA A 64 -6.49 25.93 -49.05
C ALA A 64 -6.62 27.44 -49.36
N VAL A 65 -6.54 28.28 -48.30
CA VAL A 65 -6.67 29.74 -48.44
C VAL A 65 -5.59 30.31 -49.37
N LEU A 66 -4.32 29.94 -49.18
CA LEU A 66 -3.21 30.48 -49.98
C LEU A 66 -3.27 30.00 -51.45
N SER A 67 -3.66 28.75 -51.67
CA SER A 67 -3.78 28.20 -53.01
C SER A 67 -4.96 28.81 -53.80
N LEU A 68 -6.06 29.10 -53.11
CA LEU A 68 -7.32 29.51 -53.73
C LEU A 68 -7.55 31.03 -53.71
N GLN A 69 -6.60 31.81 -53.16
CA GLN A 69 -6.69 33.26 -53.18
C GLN A 69 -6.66 33.80 -54.63
N VAL A 70 -7.65 34.61 -55.00
CA VAL A 70 -7.74 35.22 -56.33
C VAL A 70 -6.77 36.40 -56.46
N GLY A 71 -6.10 36.50 -57.58
CA GLY A 71 -5.26 37.63 -57.91
C GLY A 71 -6.04 38.75 -58.59
N PRO A 72 -5.52 40.00 -58.61
CA PRO A 72 -6.18 41.15 -59.25
C PRO A 72 -6.46 40.96 -60.75
N GLN A 73 -5.57 40.28 -61.47
CA GLN A 73 -5.74 40.02 -62.91
C GLN A 73 -6.91 39.07 -63.14
N THR A 74 -7.00 37.98 -62.39
CA THR A 74 -8.14 37.05 -62.47
C THR A 74 -9.47 37.73 -62.13
N ALA A 75 -9.45 38.70 -61.20
CA ALA A 75 -10.62 39.46 -60.83
C ALA A 75 -11.11 40.37 -62.00
N GLN A 76 -10.18 40.95 -62.75
CA GLN A 76 -10.53 41.82 -63.93
C GLN A 76 -10.95 41.05 -65.16
N GLU A 77 -10.28 39.93 -65.50
CA GLU A 77 -10.47 39.16 -66.70
C GLU A 77 -11.54 38.06 -66.59
N GLY A 78 -12.02 37.81 -65.36
CA GLY A 78 -13.07 36.82 -65.09
C GLY A 78 -12.64 35.37 -65.09
N ALA A 79 -11.55 35.01 -65.71
CA ALA A 79 -10.89 33.73 -65.72
C ALA A 79 -9.40 33.91 -66.03
N SER A 80 -8.55 33.04 -65.50
CA SER A 80 -7.14 33.02 -65.81
C SER A 80 -6.68 31.58 -65.75
N ASP A 81 -6.01 31.13 -66.82
CA ASP A 81 -5.40 29.79 -66.88
C ASP A 81 -4.57 29.48 -65.64
N ARG A 82 -3.88 30.51 -65.15
CA ARG A 82 -3.06 30.39 -63.91
C ARG A 82 -3.88 30.10 -62.65
N TYR A 83 -5.13 30.57 -62.56
CA TYR A 83 -5.99 30.26 -61.41
C TYR A 83 -6.52 28.84 -61.51
N THR A 84 -6.92 28.45 -62.71
CA THR A 84 -7.32 27.07 -63.01
C THR A 84 -6.21 26.08 -62.65
N ASP A 85 -4.98 26.31 -63.15
CA ASP A 85 -3.81 25.45 -62.85
C ASP A 85 -3.55 25.38 -61.34
N ARG A 86 -3.73 26.46 -60.61
CA ARG A 86 -3.56 26.48 -59.17
C ARG A 86 -4.65 25.73 -58.42
N TYR A 87 -5.90 25.90 -58.87
CA TYR A 87 -7.05 25.19 -58.31
C TYR A 87 -6.88 23.68 -58.53
N ASP A 88 -6.56 23.25 -59.73
CA ASP A 88 -6.37 21.86 -60.09
C ASP A 88 -5.14 21.26 -59.35
N THR A 89 -4.06 22.03 -59.25
CA THR A 89 -2.90 21.61 -58.45
C THR A 89 -3.28 21.42 -57.00
N TRP A 90 -4.02 22.36 -56.40
CA TRP A 90 -4.49 22.23 -55.03
C TRP A 90 -5.43 21.05 -54.84
N LEU A 91 -6.40 20.88 -55.74
CA LEU A 91 -7.38 19.77 -55.70
C LEU A 91 -6.69 18.40 -55.74
N ASN A 92 -5.62 18.26 -56.52
CA ASN A 92 -4.88 17.01 -56.70
C ASN A 92 -3.82 16.77 -55.63
N THR A 93 -3.36 17.80 -54.92
CA THR A 93 -2.28 17.70 -53.94
C THR A 93 -2.73 17.88 -52.50
N ALA A 94 -3.90 18.46 -52.25
CA ALA A 94 -4.43 18.65 -50.91
C ALA A 94 -4.85 17.31 -50.29
N ALA A 95 -4.46 17.07 -49.05
CA ALA A 95 -4.90 15.87 -48.32
C ALA A 95 -6.43 15.88 -48.08
N HIS A 96 -6.99 17.06 -47.89
CA HIS A 96 -8.40 17.27 -47.59
C HIS A 96 -9.06 18.34 -48.48
N PRO A 97 -9.20 18.12 -49.77
CA PRO A 97 -9.79 19.13 -50.66
C PRO A 97 -11.26 19.46 -50.33
N GLN A 98 -11.98 18.52 -49.71
CA GLN A 98 -13.37 18.72 -49.29
C GLN A 98 -13.53 19.72 -48.13
N VAL A 99 -12.44 20.24 -47.55
CA VAL A 99 -12.48 21.29 -46.51
C VAL A 99 -13.10 22.59 -47.07
N VAL A 100 -12.98 22.82 -48.37
CA VAL A 100 -13.59 23.95 -49.07
C VAL A 100 -14.91 23.52 -49.68
N ALA A 101 -15.98 24.22 -49.31
CA ALA A 101 -17.30 24.01 -49.93
C ALA A 101 -17.47 24.84 -51.18
N GLU A 102 -17.21 26.15 -51.11
CA GLU A 102 -17.41 27.06 -52.23
C GLU A 102 -16.36 28.19 -52.20
N ILE A 103 -16.08 28.77 -53.35
CA ILE A 103 -15.16 29.90 -53.50
C ILE A 103 -15.91 31.01 -54.21
N PHE A 104 -15.90 32.19 -53.58
CA PHE A 104 -16.52 33.39 -54.17
C PHE A 104 -15.48 34.48 -54.37
N LEU A 105 -15.71 35.25 -55.41
CA LEU A 105 -15.02 36.47 -55.71
C LEU A 105 -16.01 37.63 -55.60
N LEU A 106 -15.72 38.56 -54.73
CA LEU A 106 -16.46 39.81 -54.60
C LEU A 106 -15.61 40.91 -55.20
N ASP A 107 -16.11 41.59 -56.22
CA ASP A 107 -15.47 42.71 -56.87
C ASP A 107 -16.42 43.89 -57.13
N GLU A 108 -15.86 45.00 -57.60
CA GLU A 108 -16.60 46.16 -57.98
C GLU A 108 -16.65 46.26 -59.54
N GLU A 109 -17.82 46.09 -60.07
CA GLU A 109 -18.13 46.40 -61.49
C GLU A 109 -19.52 46.98 -61.52
N HIS A 110 -19.63 48.35 -61.47
CA HIS A 110 -20.93 49.06 -61.40
C HIS A 110 -21.73 48.79 -60.10
N GLY A 111 -21.06 48.42 -59.01
CA GLY A 111 -21.58 48.04 -57.72
C GLY A 111 -20.91 46.76 -57.24
N LEU A 112 -21.32 46.24 -56.05
CA LEU A 112 -20.80 44.98 -55.57
C LEU A 112 -21.36 43.82 -56.39
N ARG A 113 -20.45 43.06 -57.03
CA ARG A 113 -20.78 41.87 -57.81
C ARG A 113 -20.16 40.66 -57.10
N LEU A 114 -21.01 39.66 -56.79
CA LEU A 114 -20.60 38.37 -56.27
C LEU A 114 -20.54 37.33 -57.39
N ARG A 115 -19.40 36.70 -57.55
CA ARG A 115 -19.18 35.61 -58.51
C ARG A 115 -18.76 34.35 -57.78
N ARG A 116 -19.24 33.18 -58.22
CA ARG A 116 -18.90 31.88 -57.68
C ARG A 116 -18.00 31.11 -58.64
N TRP A 117 -16.97 30.48 -58.10
CA TRP A 117 -16.12 29.59 -58.90
C TRP A 117 -16.91 28.36 -59.34
N ASN A 118 -16.89 28.10 -60.61
CA ASN A 118 -17.46 26.92 -61.21
C ASN A 118 -16.32 26.01 -61.66
N ALA A 119 -16.22 24.84 -61.01
CA ALA A 119 -15.15 23.89 -61.27
C ALA A 119 -15.28 23.20 -62.63
N ASP A 120 -16.51 23.11 -63.20
CA ASP A 120 -16.74 22.46 -64.51
C ASP A 120 -16.33 23.34 -65.67
N THR A 121 -16.60 24.63 -65.56
CA THR A 121 -16.28 25.61 -66.60
C THR A 121 -14.98 26.33 -66.40
N HIS A 122 -14.36 26.16 -65.25
CA HIS A 122 -13.15 26.87 -64.80
C HIS A 122 -13.29 28.41 -64.85
N THR A 123 -14.49 28.91 -64.50
CA THR A 123 -14.81 30.35 -64.56
C THR A 123 -15.47 30.82 -63.29
N PHE A 124 -15.40 32.14 -63.05
CA PHE A 124 -16.17 32.78 -61.98
C PHE A 124 -17.53 33.27 -62.60
N ASP A 125 -18.59 32.53 -62.36
CA ASP A 125 -19.91 32.83 -62.82
C ASP A 125 -20.65 33.76 -61.86
N SER A 126 -21.52 34.66 -62.43
CA SER A 126 -22.34 35.54 -61.58
C SER A 126 -23.24 34.72 -60.67
N SER A 127 -23.23 35.10 -59.36
CA SER A 127 -23.99 34.39 -58.36
C SER A 127 -24.92 35.30 -57.59
N GLU A 128 -26.07 34.80 -57.20
CA GLU A 128 -26.89 35.42 -56.18
C GLU A 128 -26.20 35.33 -54.84
N TRP A 129 -26.53 36.25 -53.93
CA TRP A 129 -25.97 36.23 -52.59
C TRP A 129 -26.53 35.05 -51.79
N PRO A 130 -25.74 34.06 -51.43
CA PRO A 130 -26.16 32.98 -50.52
C PRO A 130 -26.59 33.55 -49.17
N ALA A 131 -27.51 32.86 -48.47
CA ALA A 131 -28.03 33.29 -47.20
C ALA A 131 -26.93 33.60 -46.16
N VAL A 132 -25.85 32.83 -46.18
CA VAL A 132 -24.66 33.00 -45.31
C VAL A 132 -23.93 34.31 -45.60
N LEU A 133 -23.88 34.75 -46.87
CA LEU A 133 -23.19 35.99 -47.28
C LEU A 133 -24.11 37.20 -47.27
N SER A 134 -25.42 37.03 -47.45
CA SER A 134 -26.40 38.12 -47.57
C SER A 134 -26.39 39.05 -46.36
N ARG A 135 -26.19 38.54 -45.18
CA ARG A 135 -26.12 39.32 -43.95
C ARG A 135 -24.87 40.22 -43.87
N TRP A 136 -23.81 39.87 -44.58
CA TRP A 136 -22.56 40.63 -44.62
C TRP A 136 -22.52 41.69 -45.74
N ARG A 137 -23.47 41.69 -46.61
CA ARG A 137 -23.55 42.61 -47.72
C ARG A 137 -23.47 44.08 -47.33
N PRO A 138 -24.21 44.58 -46.30
CA PRO A 138 -24.10 45.98 -45.86
C PRO A 138 -22.69 46.37 -45.45
N GLN A 139 -21.97 45.43 -44.85
CA GLN A 139 -20.61 45.63 -44.40
C GLN A 139 -19.62 45.72 -45.56
N PHE A 140 -19.77 44.89 -46.59
CA PHE A 140 -18.98 45.00 -47.80
C PHE A 140 -19.29 46.30 -48.54
N GLU A 141 -20.53 46.81 -48.55
CA GLU A 141 -20.93 48.10 -49.12
C GLU A 141 -20.27 49.26 -48.35
N GLN A 142 -20.17 49.16 -47.06
CA GLN A 142 -19.44 50.14 -46.24
C GLN A 142 -17.94 50.11 -46.56
N GLU A 143 -17.30 48.95 -46.60
CA GLU A 143 -15.88 48.79 -46.93
C GLU A 143 -15.57 49.37 -48.34
N LEU A 144 -16.48 49.16 -49.31
CA LEU A 144 -16.38 49.77 -50.66
C LEU A 144 -16.42 51.27 -50.58
N THR A 145 -17.32 51.83 -49.77
CA THR A 145 -17.46 53.27 -49.60
C THR A 145 -16.20 53.90 -48.98
N GLU A 146 -15.64 53.23 -47.98
CA GLU A 146 -14.38 53.66 -47.34
C GLU A 146 -13.17 53.54 -48.27
N PHE A 147 -13.12 52.49 -49.07
CA PHE A 147 -12.11 52.30 -50.11
C PHE A 147 -12.14 53.44 -51.15
N LYS A 148 -13.33 53.80 -51.65
CA LYS A 148 -13.54 54.92 -52.61
C LYS A 148 -13.16 56.25 -52.00
N ALA A 149 -13.30 56.42 -50.69
CA ALA A 149 -12.89 57.59 -49.98
C ALA A 149 -11.35 57.65 -49.70
N GLY A 150 -10.57 56.70 -50.24
CA GLY A 150 -9.11 56.62 -50.08
C GLY A 150 -8.64 56.21 -48.70
N ARG A 151 -9.52 55.67 -47.85
CA ARG A 151 -9.19 55.30 -46.47
C ARG A 151 -8.54 53.93 -46.34
N GLY A 152 -8.35 53.23 -47.44
CA GLY A 152 -7.82 51.88 -47.46
C GLY A 152 -8.80 50.86 -46.85
N LEU A 153 -8.64 49.57 -47.19
CA LEU A 153 -9.45 48.50 -46.59
C LEU A 153 -9.19 48.44 -45.09
N SER A 154 -10.25 48.48 -44.29
CA SER A 154 -10.17 48.41 -42.84
C SER A 154 -9.51 47.10 -42.40
N ARG A 155 -8.43 47.16 -41.64
CA ARG A 155 -7.79 45.98 -41.04
C ARG A 155 -8.61 45.40 -39.91
N ARG A 156 -9.79 45.94 -39.60
CA ARG A 156 -10.61 45.53 -38.46
C ARG A 156 -11.42 44.27 -38.76
N GLN A 157 -11.24 43.32 -37.97
CA GLN A 157 -12.00 42.23 -37.36
C GLN A 157 -13.40 41.81 -37.94
N SER A 158 -13.89 42.46 -38.97
CA SER A 158 -15.30 42.56 -39.34
C SER A 158 -15.97 41.27 -39.81
N PHE A 159 -15.23 40.20 -40.14
CA PHE A 159 -15.79 38.97 -40.69
C PHE A 159 -15.50 37.73 -39.83
N ARG A 160 -15.27 37.93 -38.52
CA ARG A 160 -14.92 36.84 -37.59
C ARG A 160 -16.12 36.04 -37.09
N ASP A 161 -17.28 36.70 -37.05
CA ASP A 161 -18.47 36.14 -36.41
C ASP A 161 -19.10 34.98 -37.20
N GLU A 162 -18.56 34.65 -38.36
CA GLU A 162 -19.02 33.53 -39.19
C GLU A 162 -17.95 32.44 -39.25
N ASP A 163 -18.18 31.36 -38.50
CA ASP A 163 -17.26 30.22 -38.40
C ASP A 163 -16.94 29.57 -39.75
N SER A 164 -17.86 29.66 -40.75
CA SER A 164 -17.76 28.99 -42.04
C SER A 164 -17.07 29.81 -43.13
N LEU A 165 -16.77 31.10 -42.90
CA LEU A 165 -16.26 31.99 -43.95
C LEU A 165 -14.85 32.48 -43.69
N ILE A 166 -13.97 32.41 -44.69
CA ILE A 166 -12.66 33.06 -44.68
C ILE A 166 -12.64 34.13 -45.78
N VAL A 167 -12.54 35.38 -45.35
CA VAL A 167 -12.56 36.54 -46.25
C VAL A 167 -11.14 37.13 -46.33
N THR A 168 -10.59 37.18 -47.54
CA THR A 168 -9.26 37.74 -47.79
C THR A 168 -9.34 38.84 -48.85
N PRO A 169 -8.75 40.03 -48.62
CA PRO A 169 -8.75 41.09 -49.61
C PRO A 169 -7.89 40.72 -50.82
N LEU A 170 -8.27 41.20 -51.99
CA LEU A 170 -7.46 41.07 -53.19
C LEU A 170 -6.16 41.86 -53.01
N ARG A 171 -5.04 41.24 -53.34
CA ARG A 171 -3.73 41.89 -53.22
C ARG A 171 -3.38 42.64 -54.48
N ASN A 172 -3.20 43.92 -54.37
CA ASN A 172 -2.60 44.71 -55.43
C ASN A 172 -1.09 44.41 -55.52
N ARG A 173 -0.65 43.74 -56.58
CA ARG A 173 0.76 43.58 -56.87
C ARG A 173 1.15 44.69 -57.89
N VAL A 174 2.13 45.50 -57.48
CA VAL A 174 2.74 46.44 -58.43
C VAL A 174 3.44 45.66 -59.49
N VAL A 175 2.88 45.61 -60.70
CA VAL A 175 3.55 45.07 -61.89
C VAL A 175 4.26 46.23 -62.55
N GLN A 176 5.58 46.26 -62.50
CA GLN A 176 6.38 47.17 -63.32
C GLN A 176 6.24 46.77 -64.78
N THR A 177 5.43 47.48 -65.52
CA THR A 177 5.26 47.26 -66.96
C THR A 177 6.04 48.24 -67.84
N SER A 178 6.88 49.13 -67.26
CA SER A 178 7.66 50.07 -68.03
C SER A 178 9.09 50.20 -67.51
N PRO A 179 10.09 50.21 -68.39
CA PRO A 179 11.52 50.39 -68.01
C PRO A 179 11.88 51.88 -67.79
N ALA A 180 10.93 52.82 -67.74
CA ALA A 180 11.22 54.22 -67.52
C ALA A 180 11.08 54.61 -66.04
N PRO A 181 11.98 55.41 -65.47
CA PRO A 181 11.90 55.88 -64.07
C PRO A 181 10.82 56.98 -63.97
N GLY A 182 9.60 56.56 -63.61
CA GLY A 182 8.49 57.47 -63.28
C GLY A 182 7.70 56.91 -62.10
N PRO A 183 6.94 57.74 -61.38
CA PRO A 183 6.12 57.29 -60.28
C PRO A 183 5.11 56.26 -60.77
N GLN A 184 5.21 55.05 -60.26
CA GLN A 184 4.29 53.96 -60.60
C GLN A 184 2.94 54.26 -59.97
N THR A 185 1.94 54.50 -60.81
CA THR A 185 0.55 54.65 -60.37
C THR A 185 -0.02 53.25 -60.14
N VAL A 186 -0.13 52.88 -58.86
CA VAL A 186 -0.85 51.65 -58.47
C VAL A 186 -2.33 52.00 -58.47
N THR A 187 -3.09 51.42 -59.38
CA THR A 187 -4.54 51.49 -59.30
C THR A 187 -5.03 50.45 -58.30
N PRO A 188 -5.52 50.85 -57.14
CA PRO A 188 -6.03 49.91 -56.17
C PRO A 188 -7.31 49.26 -56.72
N VAL A 189 -7.39 47.94 -56.64
CA VAL A 189 -8.59 47.16 -57.01
C VAL A 189 -9.31 46.77 -55.73
N PHE A 190 -10.58 47.12 -55.61
CA PHE A 190 -11.45 46.65 -54.56
C PHE A 190 -11.92 45.22 -54.83
N GLY A 191 -11.80 44.39 -53.83
CA GLY A 191 -12.39 43.07 -53.89
C GLY A 191 -11.90 42.13 -52.80
N PHE A 192 -12.59 41.03 -52.68
CA PHE A 192 -12.33 40.00 -51.71
C PHE A 192 -12.45 38.59 -52.31
N THR A 193 -11.56 37.69 -51.95
CA THR A 193 -11.75 36.26 -52.11
C THR A 193 -12.43 35.74 -50.83
N ILE A 194 -13.56 35.09 -51.00
CA ILE A 194 -14.34 34.50 -49.90
C ILE A 194 -14.33 32.99 -50.09
N ILE A 195 -13.78 32.29 -49.13
CA ILE A 195 -13.73 30.82 -49.10
C ILE A 195 -14.72 30.34 -48.05
N GLN A 196 -15.70 29.60 -48.48
CA GLN A 196 -16.64 28.94 -47.59
C GLN A 196 -16.11 27.57 -47.20
N LEU A 197 -15.95 27.34 -45.89
CA LEU A 197 -15.51 26.06 -45.34
C LEU A 197 -16.67 25.07 -45.28
N ASN A 198 -16.38 23.81 -45.55
CA ASN A 198 -17.29 22.70 -45.37
C ASN A 198 -17.31 22.25 -43.90
N MET A 199 -18.12 22.92 -43.12
CA MET A 199 -18.19 22.65 -41.67
C MET A 199 -18.59 21.21 -41.31
N PRO A 200 -19.54 20.56 -42.02
CA PRO A 200 -19.82 19.12 -41.86
C PRO A 200 -18.57 18.25 -42.04
N TYR A 201 -17.82 18.46 -43.12
CA TYR A 201 -16.60 17.70 -43.38
C TYR A 201 -15.52 17.92 -42.28
N ILE A 202 -15.34 19.19 -41.90
CA ILE A 202 -14.39 19.54 -40.82
C ILE A 202 -14.77 18.81 -39.54
N ARG A 203 -16.05 18.83 -39.16
CA ARG A 203 -16.54 18.22 -37.91
C ARG A 203 -16.48 16.69 -37.96
N ASP A 204 -16.89 16.09 -39.08
CA ASP A 204 -17.16 14.65 -39.14
C ASP A 204 -15.99 13.83 -39.69
N GLN A 205 -14.99 14.48 -40.32
CA GLN A 205 -13.82 13.83 -40.89
C GLN A 205 -12.48 14.42 -40.38
N LEU A 206 -12.22 15.71 -40.58
CA LEU A 206 -10.91 16.30 -40.30
C LEU A 206 -10.60 16.33 -38.81
N LEU A 207 -11.53 16.78 -37.96
CA LEU A 207 -11.30 16.87 -36.53
C LEU A 207 -11.17 15.49 -35.86
N PRO A 208 -11.98 14.48 -36.19
CA PRO A 208 -11.76 13.10 -35.69
C PRO A 208 -10.42 12.53 -36.13
N GLU A 209 -10.02 12.69 -37.40
CA GLU A 209 -8.73 12.19 -37.89
C GLU A 209 -7.54 12.81 -37.12
N LEU A 210 -7.55 14.15 -37.00
CA LEU A 210 -6.50 14.83 -36.23
C LEU A 210 -6.50 14.42 -34.76
N THR A 211 -7.68 14.18 -34.15
CA THR A 211 -7.79 13.70 -32.79
C THR A 211 -7.17 12.32 -32.66
N GLN A 212 -7.50 11.42 -33.57
CA GLN A 212 -6.92 10.08 -33.58
C GLN A 212 -5.39 10.12 -33.75
N ARG A 213 -4.90 10.94 -34.69
CA ARG A 213 -3.46 11.06 -34.99
C ARG A 213 -2.63 11.57 -33.82
N HIS A 214 -3.14 12.53 -33.03
CA HIS A 214 -2.35 13.24 -32.02
C HIS A 214 -2.67 12.88 -30.57
N PHE A 215 -3.86 12.31 -30.29
CA PHE A 215 -4.30 12.03 -28.91
C PHE A 215 -4.58 10.55 -28.63
N THR A 216 -4.62 9.69 -29.67
CA THR A 216 -4.78 8.24 -29.47
C THR A 216 -3.42 7.59 -29.23
N HIS A 217 -3.33 6.76 -28.18
CA HIS A 217 -2.15 5.98 -27.83
C HIS A 217 -2.49 4.48 -27.88
N ALA A 218 -1.48 3.62 -27.99
CA ALA A 218 -1.64 2.17 -28.04
C ALA A 218 -2.39 1.57 -26.83
N ASP A 219 -2.36 2.26 -25.69
CA ASP A 219 -2.97 1.83 -24.43
C ASP A 219 -4.40 2.40 -24.21
N GLY A 220 -4.99 3.05 -25.23
CA GLY A 220 -6.29 3.72 -25.17
C GLY A 220 -6.20 5.25 -25.25
N ASP A 221 -7.34 5.90 -25.31
CA ASP A 221 -7.45 7.37 -25.43
C ASP A 221 -7.50 8.01 -24.03
N PRO A 222 -6.35 8.44 -23.45
CA PRO A 222 -6.35 9.02 -22.12
C PRO A 222 -6.95 10.43 -22.09
N TYR A 223 -7.24 11.03 -23.25
CA TYR A 223 -7.68 12.42 -23.38
C TYR A 223 -9.03 12.54 -24.08
N ARG A 224 -9.83 13.48 -23.59
CA ARG A 224 -11.03 13.98 -24.24
C ARG A 224 -10.70 15.28 -24.96
N VAL A 225 -11.14 15.39 -26.19
CA VAL A 225 -10.87 16.55 -27.04
C VAL A 225 -12.20 17.20 -27.41
N ALA A 226 -12.26 18.53 -27.34
CA ALA A 226 -13.38 19.28 -27.89
C ALA A 226 -12.86 20.51 -28.65
N VAL A 227 -13.60 20.89 -29.67
CA VAL A 227 -13.40 22.15 -30.41
C VAL A 227 -14.68 22.96 -30.26
N ILE A 228 -14.53 24.17 -29.73
CA ILE A 228 -15.65 25.10 -29.49
C ILE A 228 -15.41 26.44 -30.17
N SER A 229 -16.46 27.21 -30.41
CA SER A 229 -16.30 28.59 -30.87
C SER A 229 -15.65 29.44 -29.78
N ALA A 230 -14.70 30.29 -30.17
CA ALA A 230 -14.04 31.20 -29.23
C ALA A 230 -14.96 32.32 -28.77
N GLU A 231 -15.91 32.75 -29.59
CA GLU A 231 -16.88 33.82 -29.30
C GLU A 231 -18.05 33.31 -28.46
N ASN A 232 -18.51 32.11 -28.77
CA ASN A 232 -19.61 31.48 -28.05
C ASN A 232 -19.23 30.06 -27.60
N PRO A 233 -18.70 29.86 -26.38
CA PRO A 233 -18.30 28.54 -25.89
C PRO A 233 -19.43 27.50 -25.80
N ALA A 234 -20.70 27.95 -25.89
CA ALA A 234 -21.85 27.03 -25.95
C ALA A 234 -21.96 26.38 -27.34
N ASN A 235 -21.39 27.01 -28.39
CA ASN A 235 -21.34 26.44 -29.74
C ASN A 235 -20.18 25.44 -29.83
N VAL A 236 -20.50 24.17 -29.73
CA VAL A 236 -19.55 23.07 -29.82
C VAL A 236 -19.49 22.55 -31.23
N LEU A 237 -18.33 22.67 -31.86
CA LEU A 237 -18.10 22.17 -33.21
C LEU A 237 -17.85 20.66 -33.21
N PHE A 238 -17.05 20.17 -32.26
CA PHE A 238 -16.66 18.77 -32.19
C PHE A 238 -16.42 18.33 -30.74
N LYS A 239 -16.72 17.06 -30.44
CA LYS A 239 -16.33 16.37 -29.19
C LYS A 239 -15.92 14.94 -29.52
N SER A 240 -14.80 14.49 -29.00
CA SER A 240 -14.37 13.08 -29.09
C SER A 240 -15.24 12.16 -28.22
N ASP A 241 -15.80 12.67 -27.13
CA ASP A 241 -16.76 11.98 -26.25
C ASP A 241 -18.04 12.82 -26.15
N PRO A 242 -19.11 12.44 -26.84
CA PRO A 242 -20.38 13.21 -26.87
C PRO A 242 -20.99 13.40 -25.48
N ASN A 243 -20.78 12.45 -24.58
CA ASN A 243 -21.41 12.41 -23.25
C ASN A 243 -20.62 13.17 -22.18
N ALA A 244 -19.38 13.56 -22.47
CA ALA A 244 -18.56 14.24 -21.48
C ALA A 244 -18.78 15.76 -21.50
N PRO A 245 -19.05 16.41 -20.37
CA PRO A 245 -19.00 17.84 -20.25
C PRO A 245 -17.53 18.30 -20.29
N ILE A 246 -17.14 19.00 -21.35
CA ILE A 246 -15.84 19.67 -21.42
C ILE A 246 -16.10 21.16 -21.27
N VAL A 247 -15.55 21.76 -20.20
CA VAL A 247 -15.68 23.18 -19.89
C VAL A 247 -14.31 23.84 -20.00
N PRO A 248 -14.16 25.02 -20.60
CA PRO A 248 -12.86 25.68 -20.76
C PRO A 248 -12.07 25.84 -19.46
N SER A 249 -12.73 26.07 -18.33
CA SER A 249 -12.11 26.23 -17.02
C SER A 249 -11.48 24.93 -16.46
N HIS A 250 -11.88 23.77 -16.97
CA HIS A 250 -11.40 22.46 -16.52
C HIS A 250 -10.49 21.77 -17.55
N ALA A 251 -10.17 22.45 -18.65
CA ALA A 251 -9.28 21.91 -19.66
C ALA A 251 -7.82 21.90 -19.15
N ASP A 252 -7.14 20.75 -19.34
CA ASP A 252 -5.72 20.58 -18.99
C ASP A 252 -4.80 21.32 -19.99
N ALA A 253 -5.28 21.52 -21.22
CA ALA A 253 -4.65 22.38 -22.21
C ALA A 253 -5.71 23.05 -23.10
N THR A 254 -5.42 24.27 -23.52
CA THR A 254 -6.24 25.05 -24.47
C THR A 254 -5.34 25.58 -25.57
N SER A 255 -5.78 25.47 -26.82
CA SER A 255 -5.06 26.02 -27.97
C SER A 255 -6.03 26.72 -28.93
N ALA A 256 -5.69 27.90 -29.36
CA ALA A 256 -6.49 28.62 -30.37
C ALA A 256 -6.23 28.04 -31.75
N LEU A 257 -7.29 27.77 -32.48
CA LEU A 257 -7.27 27.33 -33.88
C LEU A 257 -7.65 28.52 -34.78
N LEU A 258 -7.04 28.61 -35.94
CA LEU A 258 -7.13 29.76 -36.84
C LEU A 258 -6.95 31.09 -36.11
N GLY A 259 -5.90 31.14 -35.29
CA GLY A 259 -5.46 32.35 -34.62
C GLY A 259 -5.07 33.42 -35.64
N ARG A 260 -4.85 34.63 -35.19
CA ARG A 260 -4.24 35.64 -36.04
C ARG A 260 -2.98 35.04 -36.64
N ALA A 261 -3.07 34.67 -37.95
CA ALA A 261 -1.84 34.45 -38.67
C ALA A 261 -1.02 35.72 -38.52
N ASP A 262 0.20 35.61 -37.98
CA ASP A 262 1.11 36.74 -37.92
C ASP A 262 1.13 37.34 -39.33
N PRO A 263 0.80 38.64 -39.51
CA PRO A 263 0.89 39.29 -40.81
C PRO A 263 2.24 39.05 -41.50
N ALA A 264 3.30 38.83 -40.74
CA ALA A 264 4.60 38.45 -41.25
C ALA A 264 4.62 37.10 -41.98
N PHE A 265 3.73 36.17 -41.64
CA PHE A 265 3.64 34.87 -42.31
C PHE A 265 2.93 35.02 -43.70
N PHE A 266 1.93 35.91 -43.80
CA PHE A 266 1.21 36.17 -45.06
C PHE A 266 1.88 37.19 -45.95
N PHE A 267 2.63 38.13 -45.39
CA PHE A 267 3.09 39.31 -46.16
C PHE A 267 4.61 39.35 -46.36
N GLY A 268 5.37 38.33 -45.88
CA GLY A 268 6.83 38.42 -45.82
C GLY A 268 7.23 39.59 -44.92
N ARG A 269 8.22 39.42 -44.09
CA ARG A 269 8.78 40.51 -43.32
C ARG A 269 9.17 41.65 -44.29
N PRO A 270 8.65 42.88 -44.12
CA PRO A 270 9.11 43.96 -45.00
C PRO A 270 10.64 44.00 -44.89
N PRO A 271 11.34 44.19 -46.02
CA PRO A 271 12.79 44.34 -45.98
C PRO A 271 13.11 45.44 -44.95
N ARG A 272 13.96 45.11 -44.00
CA ARG A 272 14.45 46.09 -43.00
C ARG A 272 15.09 47.22 -43.80
N PRO A 273 14.73 48.50 -43.54
CA PRO A 273 15.40 49.61 -44.24
C PRO A 273 16.92 49.51 -43.97
N PRO A 274 17.75 49.70 -44.99
CA PRO A 274 19.20 49.49 -44.86
C PRO A 274 19.90 50.45 -43.89
N ASP A 275 19.25 51.48 -43.33
CA ASP A 275 19.89 52.59 -42.62
C ASP A 275 19.59 52.66 -41.12
N ALA A 276 19.17 51.61 -40.46
CA ALA A 276 18.84 51.69 -39.06
C ALA A 276 20.04 51.44 -38.10
N ASP A 277 21.22 51.07 -38.61
CA ASP A 277 22.40 50.74 -37.79
C ASP A 277 23.55 51.73 -37.89
N ASP A 278 23.42 52.85 -38.68
CA ASP A 278 24.52 53.85 -38.91
C ASP A 278 24.25 55.21 -38.25
N GLN A 279 23.64 55.29 -37.09
CA GLN A 279 23.69 56.50 -36.28
C GLN A 279 24.83 56.38 -35.26
N PRO A 280 25.90 57.20 -35.38
CA PRO A 280 26.98 57.26 -34.41
C PRO A 280 26.51 58.07 -33.19
N GLY A 281 26.20 57.44 -32.10
CA GLY A 281 25.97 58.17 -30.86
C GLY A 281 25.20 57.51 -29.73
N VAL A 282 24.88 56.24 -29.80
CA VAL A 282 24.27 55.58 -28.64
C VAL A 282 25.25 54.57 -28.04
N ALA A 283 25.75 54.93 -26.86
CA ALA A 283 26.69 54.15 -26.07
C ALA A 283 26.26 52.68 -25.94
N ARG A 284 27.15 51.79 -26.39
CA ARG A 284 27.05 50.33 -26.13
C ARG A 284 27.02 50.12 -24.62
N ARG A 285 25.87 49.74 -24.06
CA ARG A 285 25.79 49.10 -22.75
C ARG A 285 26.53 47.76 -22.80
N ARG A 286 27.51 47.63 -21.91
CA ARG A 286 28.26 46.39 -21.72
C ARG A 286 27.31 45.23 -21.31
N PRO A 287 27.57 43.99 -21.77
CA PRO A 287 26.83 42.84 -21.32
C PRO A 287 27.29 42.52 -19.89
N GLY A 288 26.52 42.90 -18.91
CA GLY A 288 26.83 42.65 -17.50
C GLY A 288 25.77 43.10 -16.49
N ASP A 289 24.95 44.09 -16.83
CA ASP A 289 23.98 44.67 -15.88
C ASP A 289 22.51 44.39 -16.24
N ALA A 290 22.20 43.15 -16.63
CA ALA A 290 20.82 42.72 -16.71
C ALA A 290 20.46 42.06 -15.38
N THR A 291 19.98 42.83 -14.41
CA THR A 291 19.03 42.29 -13.43
C THR A 291 17.94 41.58 -14.20
N PRO A 292 17.56 40.36 -13.83
CA PRO A 292 16.42 39.69 -14.42
C PRO A 292 15.18 40.48 -14.04
N SER A 293 14.81 41.45 -14.91
CA SER A 293 13.46 41.98 -14.91
C SER A 293 12.53 40.79 -14.98
N ALA A 294 11.69 40.68 -13.97
CA ALA A 294 10.64 39.68 -13.88
C ALA A 294 10.06 39.48 -15.29
N ALA A 295 10.32 38.30 -15.84
CA ALA A 295 9.68 37.88 -17.07
C ALA A 295 8.20 38.10 -16.84
N SER A 296 7.64 39.12 -17.50
CA SER A 296 6.21 39.32 -17.56
C SER A 296 5.62 37.99 -17.91
N ALA A 297 4.99 37.33 -16.95
CA ALA A 297 4.11 36.22 -17.20
C ALA A 297 3.15 36.78 -18.28
N ARG A 298 3.36 36.37 -19.55
CA ARG A 298 2.41 36.63 -20.59
C ARG A 298 1.10 36.08 -20.10
N GLN A 299 0.19 36.96 -19.76
CA GLN A 299 -1.19 36.65 -19.43
C GLN A 299 -1.76 35.82 -20.58
N PRO A 300 -2.63 34.86 -20.30
CA PRO A 300 -3.27 34.02 -21.31
C PRO A 300 -4.26 34.78 -22.22
N ASP A 301 -4.28 36.10 -22.22
CA ASP A 301 -5.21 36.95 -22.97
C ASP A 301 -4.94 37.05 -24.49
N ASP A 302 -3.91 36.39 -25.00
CA ASP A 302 -3.63 36.38 -26.45
C ASP A 302 -4.16 35.13 -27.19
N VAL A 303 -5.17 34.44 -26.62
CA VAL A 303 -5.84 33.31 -27.28
C VAL A 303 -6.94 33.86 -28.22
N GLN A 304 -6.56 34.63 -29.23
CA GLN A 304 -7.47 35.13 -30.27
C GLN A 304 -7.45 34.17 -31.46
N GLY A 305 -8.17 33.07 -31.37
CA GLY A 305 -8.49 32.20 -32.49
C GLY A 305 -9.97 32.24 -32.81
N ARG A 306 -10.37 31.65 -33.93
CA ARG A 306 -11.78 31.47 -34.28
C ARG A 306 -12.42 30.35 -33.46
N TRP A 307 -11.66 29.29 -33.23
CA TRP A 307 -12.05 28.16 -32.39
C TRP A 307 -11.01 27.89 -31.31
N LEU A 308 -11.46 27.23 -30.23
CA LEU A 308 -10.64 26.79 -29.15
C LEU A 308 -10.62 25.26 -29.10
N LEU A 309 -9.45 24.68 -29.19
CA LEU A 309 -9.19 23.29 -28.88
C LEU A 309 -9.07 23.17 -27.37
N LEU A 310 -9.90 22.32 -26.77
CA LEU A 310 -9.87 21.97 -25.36
C LEU A 310 -9.44 20.52 -25.23
N VAL A 311 -8.46 20.25 -24.39
CA VAL A 311 -7.98 18.89 -24.10
C VAL A 311 -8.10 18.65 -22.61
N GLN A 312 -8.73 17.56 -22.22
CA GLN A 312 -8.95 17.17 -20.83
C GLN A 312 -8.63 15.68 -20.64
N HIS A 313 -7.98 15.34 -19.54
CA HIS A 313 -7.73 13.94 -19.21
C HIS A 313 -9.05 13.22 -18.85
N GLN A 314 -9.19 11.94 -19.22
CA GLN A 314 -10.40 11.14 -18.93
C GLN A 314 -10.81 11.10 -17.45
N SER A 315 -9.84 11.18 -16.53
CA SER A 315 -10.10 11.25 -15.08
C SER A 315 -10.71 12.57 -14.60
N GLY A 316 -11.11 13.47 -15.52
CA GLY A 316 -11.67 14.78 -15.23
C GLY A 316 -10.61 15.91 -15.15
N SER A 317 -9.37 15.60 -14.77
CA SER A 317 -8.21 16.49 -14.86
C SER A 317 -6.93 15.70 -14.73
N LEU A 318 -5.82 16.30 -15.21
CA LEU A 318 -4.47 15.77 -15.02
C LEU A 318 -4.12 15.60 -13.54
N GLU A 319 -4.56 16.53 -12.70
CA GLU A 319 -4.34 16.49 -11.25
C GLU A 319 -5.04 15.30 -10.59
N ALA A 320 -6.27 14.98 -11.02
CA ALA A 320 -7.00 13.82 -10.54
C ALA A 320 -6.27 12.52 -10.91
N ALA A 321 -5.79 12.39 -12.15
CA ALA A 321 -5.04 11.22 -12.61
C ALA A 321 -3.76 11.00 -11.78
N VAL A 322 -2.96 12.06 -11.60
CA VAL A 322 -1.72 12.02 -10.81
C VAL A 322 -2.01 11.70 -9.34
N THR A 323 -3.10 12.24 -8.77
CA THR A 323 -3.49 11.98 -7.38
C THR A 323 -3.86 10.51 -7.16
N VAL A 324 -4.61 9.91 -8.09
CA VAL A 324 -4.96 8.48 -8.03
C VAL A 324 -3.71 7.61 -8.12
N ALA A 325 -2.81 7.89 -9.08
CA ALA A 325 -1.55 7.18 -9.22
C ALA A 325 -0.67 7.31 -7.96
N ARG A 326 -0.57 8.51 -7.39
CA ARG A 326 0.16 8.78 -6.14
C ARG A 326 -0.41 7.99 -4.97
N ARG A 327 -1.74 7.99 -4.78
CA ARG A 327 -2.39 7.22 -3.71
C ARG A 327 -2.12 5.72 -3.85
N ARG A 328 -2.21 5.17 -5.05
CA ARG A 328 -1.91 3.75 -5.32
C ARG A 328 -0.46 3.42 -4.98
N ASN A 329 0.50 4.25 -5.41
CA ASN A 329 1.92 4.03 -5.16
C ASN A 329 2.26 4.16 -3.67
N LEU A 330 1.67 5.12 -2.95
CA LEU A 330 1.80 5.25 -1.51
C LEU A 330 1.23 4.04 -0.78
N ALA A 331 0.02 3.59 -1.15
CA ALA A 331 -0.61 2.42 -0.53
C ALA A 331 0.23 1.15 -0.71
N ALA A 332 0.76 0.90 -1.91
CA ALA A 332 1.66 -0.22 -2.18
C ALA A 332 2.96 -0.11 -1.34
N SER A 333 3.57 1.06 -1.31
CA SER A 333 4.82 1.30 -0.58
C SER A 333 4.66 1.13 0.93
N PHE A 334 3.61 1.73 1.51
CA PHE A 334 3.32 1.58 2.94
C PHE A 334 2.87 0.16 3.30
N GLY A 335 2.18 -0.54 2.39
CA GLY A 335 1.85 -1.96 2.53
C GLY A 335 3.09 -2.83 2.67
N ILE A 336 4.09 -2.63 1.83
CA ILE A 336 5.39 -3.34 1.90
C ILE A 336 6.12 -3.01 3.21
N LEU A 337 6.19 -1.74 3.61
CA LEU A 337 6.81 -1.32 4.88
C LEU A 337 6.11 -1.92 6.10
N LEU A 338 4.78 -1.99 6.10
CA LEU A 338 4.00 -2.62 7.15
C LEU A 338 4.31 -4.11 7.25
N LEU A 339 4.33 -4.81 6.12
CA LEU A 339 4.65 -6.24 6.07
C LEU A 339 6.06 -6.52 6.58
N LEU A 340 7.02 -5.69 6.22
CA LEU A 340 8.39 -5.77 6.73
C LEU A 340 8.43 -5.55 8.26
N THR A 341 7.69 -4.55 8.76
CA THR A 341 7.61 -4.24 10.19
C THR A 341 7.03 -5.42 10.98
N VAL A 342 5.94 -6.00 10.50
CA VAL A 342 5.31 -7.18 11.11
C VAL A 342 6.28 -8.38 11.11
N SER A 343 6.97 -8.62 10.00
CA SER A 343 7.95 -9.71 9.88
C SER A 343 9.09 -9.56 10.88
N VAL A 344 9.64 -8.35 11.04
CA VAL A 344 10.69 -8.05 12.02
C VAL A 344 10.18 -8.22 13.44
N ALA A 345 8.96 -7.77 13.75
CA ALA A 345 8.36 -7.92 15.06
C ALA A 345 8.15 -9.40 15.43
N LEU A 346 7.66 -10.21 14.49
CA LEU A 346 7.50 -11.65 14.67
C LEU A 346 8.85 -12.34 14.88
N LEU A 347 9.87 -12.01 14.09
CA LEU A 347 11.22 -12.56 14.25
C LEU A 347 11.81 -12.20 15.61
N ALA A 348 11.64 -10.97 16.06
CA ALA A 348 12.09 -10.54 17.40
C ALA A 348 11.34 -11.29 18.52
N ALA A 349 10.03 -11.50 18.37
CA ALA A 349 9.22 -12.23 19.35
C ALA A 349 9.63 -13.71 19.44
N THR A 350 9.82 -14.38 18.30
CA THR A 350 10.25 -15.78 18.24
C THR A 350 11.68 -15.96 18.79
N SER A 351 12.59 -15.06 18.45
CA SER A 351 13.96 -15.06 18.98
C SER A 351 13.98 -14.90 20.51
N ARG A 352 13.18 -13.97 21.07
CA ARG A 352 13.05 -13.80 22.52
C ARG A 352 12.51 -15.06 23.20
N ARG A 353 11.53 -15.73 22.61
CA ARG A 353 10.99 -17.00 23.13
C ARG A 353 12.06 -18.09 23.13
N ALA A 354 12.78 -18.25 22.02
CA ALA A 354 13.85 -19.22 21.90
C ALA A 354 14.98 -19.00 22.95
N HIS A 355 15.39 -17.74 23.15
CA HIS A 355 16.39 -17.42 24.18
C HIS A 355 15.91 -17.71 25.61
N ARG A 356 14.63 -17.47 25.93
CA ARG A 356 14.04 -17.80 27.21
C ARG A 356 14.07 -19.30 27.46
N LEU A 357 13.63 -20.09 26.47
CA LEU A 357 13.65 -21.55 26.56
C LEU A 357 15.07 -22.09 26.73
N ALA A 358 16.02 -21.63 25.91
CA ALA A 358 17.43 -22.03 26.04
C ALA A 358 18.03 -21.70 27.41
N ARG A 359 17.68 -20.55 27.99
CA ARG A 359 18.12 -20.17 29.29
C ARG A 359 17.54 -21.07 30.39
N GLN A 360 16.25 -21.38 30.35
CA GLN A 360 15.61 -22.30 31.28
C GLN A 360 16.22 -23.71 31.20
N GLN A 361 16.53 -24.20 29.98
CA GLN A 361 17.23 -25.48 29.82
C GLN A 361 18.64 -25.47 30.43
N MET A 362 19.39 -24.39 30.24
CA MET A 362 20.72 -24.25 30.83
C MET A 362 20.68 -24.19 32.37
N GLU A 363 19.72 -23.43 32.93
CA GLU A 363 19.52 -23.35 34.39
C GLU A 363 19.14 -24.72 34.95
N PHE A 364 18.29 -25.48 34.26
CA PHE A 364 17.95 -26.85 34.62
C PHE A 364 19.16 -27.79 34.62
N VAL A 365 19.95 -27.79 33.50
CA VAL A 365 21.15 -28.64 33.41
C VAL A 365 22.19 -28.29 34.48
N ALA A 366 22.35 -27.00 34.77
CA ALA A 366 23.26 -26.54 35.84
C ALA A 366 22.78 -27.02 37.21
N GLY A 367 21.48 -26.93 37.51
CA GLY A 367 20.85 -27.42 38.72
C GLY A 367 21.03 -28.93 38.94
N VAL A 368 20.71 -29.72 37.89
CA VAL A 368 20.92 -31.19 37.92
C VAL A 368 22.39 -31.52 38.21
N SER A 369 23.32 -30.87 37.50
CA SER A 369 24.75 -31.13 37.67
C SER A 369 25.25 -30.82 39.08
N HIS A 370 24.73 -29.74 39.69
CA HIS A 370 25.07 -29.35 41.05
C HIS A 370 24.55 -30.35 42.08
N GLU A 371 23.28 -30.73 41.98
CA GLU A 371 22.63 -31.66 42.91
C GLU A 371 23.16 -33.11 42.83
N LEU A 372 23.60 -33.55 41.62
CA LEU A 372 24.27 -34.85 41.47
C LEU A 372 25.68 -34.87 42.03
N ARG A 373 26.41 -33.76 42.00
CA ARG A 373 27.80 -33.70 42.45
C ARG A 373 27.94 -33.97 43.97
N THR A 374 26.99 -33.49 44.75
CA THR A 374 27.03 -33.59 46.22
C THR A 374 26.96 -35.05 46.72
N PRO A 375 25.96 -35.87 46.37
CA PRO A 375 25.90 -37.26 46.81
C PRO A 375 27.07 -38.09 46.25
N VAL A 376 27.48 -37.84 44.99
CA VAL A 376 28.66 -38.53 44.43
C VAL A 376 29.93 -38.21 45.20
N ALA A 377 30.13 -36.97 45.65
CA ALA A 377 31.29 -36.60 46.48
C ALA A 377 31.27 -37.30 47.85
N VAL A 378 30.09 -37.40 48.48
CA VAL A 378 29.92 -38.10 49.77
C VAL A 378 30.17 -39.60 49.57
N ILE A 379 29.61 -40.23 48.55
CA ILE A 379 29.84 -41.64 48.24
C ILE A 379 31.33 -41.91 48.03
N ARG A 380 31.99 -41.07 47.20
CA ARG A 380 33.43 -41.20 46.93
C ARG A 380 34.26 -41.07 48.24
N SER A 381 34.02 -40.04 49.05
CA SER A 381 34.74 -39.82 50.28
C SER A 381 34.52 -40.96 51.32
N ALA A 382 33.29 -41.46 51.40
CA ALA A 382 32.97 -42.59 52.28
C ALA A 382 33.69 -43.88 51.82
N ALA A 383 33.68 -44.16 50.54
CA ALA A 383 34.37 -45.30 49.92
C ALA A 383 35.89 -45.20 50.06
N GLU A 384 36.50 -44.04 49.89
CA GLU A 384 37.93 -43.78 50.10
C GLU A 384 38.31 -44.06 51.55
N ASN A 385 37.54 -43.55 52.53
CA ASN A 385 37.82 -43.79 53.97
C ASN A 385 37.69 -45.27 54.37
N LEU A 386 36.76 -45.99 53.79
CA LEU A 386 36.60 -47.45 53.99
C LEU A 386 37.78 -48.21 53.33
N SER A 387 38.18 -47.87 52.09
CA SER A 387 39.23 -48.56 51.36
C SER A 387 40.63 -48.37 52.00
N GLN A 388 40.88 -47.18 52.55
CA GLN A 388 42.14 -46.84 53.20
C GLN A 388 42.26 -47.38 54.66
N GLY A 389 41.22 -48.09 55.17
CA GLY A 389 41.22 -48.63 56.48
C GLY A 389 41.17 -47.58 57.63
N VAL A 390 40.84 -46.30 57.28
CA VAL A 390 40.72 -45.20 58.26
C VAL A 390 39.55 -45.42 59.19
N VAL A 391 38.60 -46.25 58.80
CA VAL A 391 37.37 -46.54 59.53
C VAL A 391 37.37 -48.01 60.00
N SER A 392 37.12 -48.28 61.25
CA SER A 392 37.13 -49.62 61.89
C SER A 392 35.93 -49.80 62.83
N GLY A 393 35.58 -51.06 63.14
CA GLY A 393 34.52 -51.42 64.07
C GLY A 393 33.15 -50.91 63.66
N ASP A 394 32.35 -50.41 64.59
CA ASP A 394 30.95 -49.93 64.33
C ASP A 394 30.85 -48.78 63.30
N ARG A 395 31.94 -48.09 63.04
CA ARG A 395 31.98 -47.05 62.06
C ARG A 395 31.86 -47.58 60.65
N VAL A 396 32.35 -48.76 60.33
CA VAL A 396 32.20 -49.43 59.04
C VAL A 396 30.72 -49.56 58.66
N LYS A 397 29.91 -50.02 59.66
CA LYS A 397 28.47 -50.17 59.47
C LYS A 397 27.78 -48.83 59.16
N ARG A 398 28.18 -47.75 59.88
CA ARG A 398 27.66 -46.39 59.64
C ARG A 398 28.05 -45.83 58.30
N TYR A 399 29.27 -46.06 57.83
CA TYR A 399 29.69 -45.68 56.46
C TYR A 399 29.00 -46.48 55.40
N GLY A 400 28.72 -47.79 55.61
CA GLY A 400 27.91 -48.62 54.75
C GLY A 400 26.48 -48.06 54.59
N GLN A 401 25.83 -47.72 55.70
CA GLN A 401 24.49 -47.12 55.71
C GLN A 401 24.48 -45.74 55.02
N LEU A 402 25.56 -44.93 55.20
CA LEU A 402 25.68 -43.65 54.50
C LEU A 402 25.75 -43.84 52.99
N LEU A 403 26.57 -44.80 52.53
CA LEU A 403 26.68 -45.14 51.11
C LEU A 403 25.35 -45.62 50.54
N GLU A 404 24.63 -46.49 51.23
CA GLU A 404 23.32 -46.97 50.82
C GLU A 404 22.29 -45.85 50.73
N THR A 405 22.27 -44.95 51.71
CA THR A 405 21.37 -43.79 51.74
C THR A 405 21.64 -42.85 50.61
N GLU A 406 22.92 -42.52 50.35
CA GLU A 406 23.27 -41.56 49.26
C GLU A 406 23.11 -42.21 47.88
N ALA A 407 23.32 -43.54 47.72
CA ALA A 407 23.05 -44.26 46.49
C ALA A 407 21.55 -44.30 46.16
N LYS A 408 20.70 -44.58 47.18
CA LYS A 408 19.23 -44.54 47.03
C LYS A 408 18.76 -43.12 46.62
N ARG A 409 19.27 -42.10 47.29
CA ARG A 409 18.98 -40.71 46.98
C ARG A 409 19.37 -40.33 45.54
N LEU A 410 20.54 -40.80 45.07
CA LEU A 410 20.99 -40.59 43.71
C LEU A 410 20.06 -41.24 42.70
N GLY A 411 19.59 -42.48 42.96
CA GLY A 411 18.62 -43.19 42.15
C GLY A 411 17.29 -42.43 42.01
N GLU A 412 16.74 -41.99 43.16
CA GLU A 412 15.52 -41.16 43.19
C GLU A 412 15.68 -39.87 42.41
N MET A 413 16.83 -39.23 42.49
CA MET A 413 17.11 -38.00 41.76
C MET A 413 17.15 -38.26 40.23
N VAL A 414 17.83 -39.31 39.80
CA VAL A 414 17.88 -39.70 38.37
C VAL A 414 16.48 -39.99 37.86
N GLU A 415 15.65 -40.70 38.61
CA GLU A 415 14.26 -40.99 38.24
C GLU A 415 13.43 -39.70 38.08
N HIS A 416 13.55 -38.77 39.03
CA HIS A 416 12.86 -37.49 38.95
C HIS A 416 13.32 -36.67 37.75
N VAL A 417 14.62 -36.68 37.40
CA VAL A 417 15.16 -35.99 36.21
C VAL A 417 14.64 -36.62 34.93
N LEU A 418 14.59 -37.95 34.87
CA LEU A 418 14.04 -38.66 33.69
C LEU A 418 12.54 -38.40 33.52
N GLN A 419 11.76 -38.45 34.60
CA GLN A 419 10.34 -38.09 34.58
C GLN A 419 10.13 -36.64 34.12
N TYR A 420 10.92 -35.70 34.67
CA TYR A 420 10.85 -34.31 34.27
C TYR A 420 11.18 -34.09 32.81
N ALA A 421 12.22 -34.72 32.27
CA ALA A 421 12.61 -34.64 30.85
C ALA A 421 11.61 -35.38 29.91
N GLY A 422 11.08 -36.53 30.34
CA GLY A 422 10.10 -37.30 29.60
C GLY A 422 8.78 -36.55 29.37
N ILE A 423 8.33 -35.77 30.36
CA ILE A 423 7.14 -34.94 30.27
C ILE A 423 7.35 -33.83 29.22
N GLU A 424 8.56 -33.26 29.14
CA GLU A 424 8.89 -32.17 28.21
C GLU A 424 8.85 -32.61 26.74
N THR A 425 9.26 -33.85 26.47
CA THR A 425 9.29 -34.42 25.12
C THR A 425 7.96 -35.04 24.67
N GLY A 426 6.95 -35.07 25.55
CA GLY A 426 5.68 -35.70 25.29
C GLY A 426 5.72 -37.25 25.23
N LEU A 427 6.90 -37.84 25.50
CA LEU A 427 7.15 -39.28 25.49
C LEU A 427 6.99 -39.90 26.88
N GLY A 428 6.77 -39.07 27.91
CA GLY A 428 6.86 -39.50 29.34
C GLY A 428 5.55 -40.06 29.92
N PHE A 429 4.48 -40.09 29.20
CA PHE A 429 3.21 -40.64 29.70
C PHE A 429 2.79 -41.87 28.91
N GLY A 430 2.34 -42.89 29.62
CA GLY A 430 1.65 -44.04 29.08
C GLY A 430 0.27 -43.66 28.51
N SER A 431 -0.54 -44.65 28.18
CA SER A 431 -1.91 -44.43 27.73
C SER A 431 -2.72 -43.71 28.80
N ARG A 432 -3.38 -42.63 28.43
CA ARG A 432 -4.36 -42.00 29.31
C ARG A 432 -5.62 -42.82 29.33
N ILE A 433 -5.93 -43.33 30.48
CA ILE A 433 -7.12 -44.15 30.72
C ILE A 433 -8.00 -43.52 31.81
N PRO A 434 -9.30 -43.81 31.84
CA PRO A 434 -10.13 -43.42 32.98
C PRO A 434 -9.66 -44.09 34.27
N LEU A 435 -9.41 -43.33 35.29
CA LEU A 435 -8.86 -43.77 36.58
C LEU A 435 -9.74 -43.33 37.74
N SER A 436 -9.91 -44.17 38.73
CA SER A 436 -10.54 -43.83 39.98
C SER A 436 -9.61 -42.94 40.83
N PRO A 437 -10.01 -41.72 41.23
CA PRO A 437 -9.22 -40.89 42.13
C PRO A 437 -8.92 -41.58 43.49
N VAL A 438 -9.85 -42.42 43.93
CA VAL A 438 -9.69 -43.20 45.19
C VAL A 438 -8.52 -44.17 45.06
N GLU A 439 -8.46 -44.95 43.95
CA GLU A 439 -7.36 -45.90 43.72
C GLU A 439 -5.99 -45.19 43.62
N ILE A 440 -5.96 -44.03 42.98
CA ILE A 440 -4.73 -43.21 42.88
C ILE A 440 -4.26 -42.82 44.29
N ILE A 441 -5.18 -42.32 45.13
CA ILE A 441 -4.87 -41.88 46.47
C ILE A 441 -4.40 -43.04 47.34
N GLU A 442 -5.15 -44.18 47.33
CA GLU A 442 -4.79 -45.34 48.14
C GLU A 442 -3.45 -45.94 47.72
N SER A 443 -3.22 -46.08 46.41
CA SER A 443 -1.92 -46.57 45.92
C SER A 443 -0.76 -45.61 46.25
N ALA A 444 -1.04 -44.29 46.30
CA ALA A 444 -0.03 -43.32 46.71
C ALA A 444 0.27 -43.40 48.23
N VAL A 445 -0.73 -43.60 49.08
CA VAL A 445 -0.58 -43.76 50.51
C VAL A 445 0.17 -45.03 50.84
N ASP A 446 -0.19 -46.16 50.25
CA ASP A 446 0.47 -47.46 50.48
C ASP A 446 1.97 -47.41 50.08
N GLY A 447 2.25 -46.80 48.93
CA GLY A 447 3.63 -46.59 48.50
C GLY A 447 4.42 -45.63 49.42
N SER A 448 3.77 -44.63 49.98
CA SER A 448 4.40 -43.71 50.94
C SER A 448 4.65 -44.40 52.31
N LEU A 449 3.71 -45.20 52.80
CA LEU A 449 3.88 -45.94 54.06
C LEU A 449 5.04 -46.94 53.97
N SER A 450 5.17 -47.66 52.84
CA SER A 450 6.28 -48.57 52.60
C SER A 450 7.66 -47.91 52.59
N ALA A 451 7.74 -46.62 52.27
CA ALA A 451 8.97 -45.81 52.23
C ALA A 451 9.31 -45.14 53.57
N LEU A 452 8.37 -45.10 54.53
CA LEU A 452 8.50 -44.51 55.84
C LEU A 452 8.86 -45.57 56.86
N ASP A 453 10.13 -46.01 56.91
CA ASP A 453 10.66 -46.97 57.92
C ASP A 453 10.30 -46.52 59.33
N GLY A 454 9.24 -47.09 59.94
CA GLY A 454 8.97 -47.13 61.38
C GLY A 454 8.58 -45.84 62.10
N GLY A 455 8.10 -44.84 61.35
CA GLY A 455 7.63 -43.61 62.03
C GLY A 455 6.10 -43.54 62.05
N ASP A 456 5.48 -43.27 63.20
CA ASP A 456 4.05 -43.08 63.41
C ASP A 456 3.59 -41.81 62.62
N VAL A 457 3.08 -41.95 61.41
CA VAL A 457 2.42 -40.89 60.66
C VAL A 457 0.90 -41.06 60.78
N THR A 458 0.21 -40.02 61.22
CA THR A 458 -1.25 -40.03 61.33
C THR A 458 -1.89 -39.53 60.07
N PHE A 459 -2.54 -40.44 59.30
CA PHE A 459 -3.30 -40.07 58.10
C PHE A 459 -4.76 -39.80 58.47
N HIS A 460 -5.24 -38.61 58.17
CA HIS A 460 -6.68 -38.28 58.22
C HIS A 460 -7.25 -38.26 56.82
N ARG A 461 -8.22 -39.11 56.52
CA ARG A 461 -8.77 -39.28 55.18
C ARG A 461 -10.23 -38.85 55.15
N GLU A 462 -10.55 -37.93 54.25
CA GLU A 462 -11.91 -37.46 53.97
C GLU A 462 -12.15 -37.56 52.45
N ILE A 463 -12.59 -38.73 51.98
CA ILE A 463 -12.77 -39.02 50.56
C ILE A 463 -14.25 -39.16 50.28
N ALA A 464 -14.79 -38.34 49.37
CA ALA A 464 -16.19 -38.47 48.96
C ALA A 464 -16.43 -39.79 48.24
N PRO A 465 -17.58 -40.49 48.49
CA PRO A 465 -17.82 -41.85 47.98
C PRO A 465 -17.98 -41.91 46.46
N ASP A 466 -18.53 -40.87 45.82
CA ASP A 466 -18.93 -40.86 44.41
C ASP A 466 -18.10 -39.89 43.55
N LEU A 467 -16.77 -40.03 43.61
CA LEU A 467 -15.88 -39.21 42.81
C LEU A 467 -15.90 -39.68 41.35
N PRO A 468 -16.05 -38.73 40.38
CA PRO A 468 -15.94 -39.11 38.97
C PRO A 468 -14.51 -39.54 38.62
N GLN A 469 -14.40 -40.40 37.61
CA GLN A 469 -13.08 -40.79 37.08
C GLN A 469 -12.35 -39.59 36.48
N VAL A 470 -11.03 -39.66 36.48
CA VAL A 470 -10.14 -38.72 35.81
C VAL A 470 -9.39 -39.41 34.66
N LEU A 471 -9.14 -38.69 33.57
CA LEU A 471 -8.39 -39.23 32.46
C LEU A 471 -6.89 -39.00 32.64
N GLY A 472 -6.11 -40.08 32.77
CA GLY A 472 -4.69 -39.89 33.05
C GLY A 472 -3.83 -41.15 32.99
N ASP A 473 -2.54 -40.96 33.29
CA ASP A 473 -1.55 -42.00 33.52
C ASP A 473 -1.49 -42.29 35.01
N ALA A 474 -1.78 -43.55 35.37
CA ALA A 474 -1.86 -44.00 36.77
C ALA A 474 -0.54 -43.85 37.53
N ALA A 475 0.60 -44.12 36.87
CA ALA A 475 1.90 -44.02 37.49
C ALA A 475 2.30 -42.58 37.77
N ALA A 476 2.04 -41.70 36.78
CA ALA A 476 2.35 -40.27 36.91
C ALA A 476 1.47 -39.60 37.97
N LEU A 477 0.15 -39.82 37.96
CA LEU A 477 -0.76 -39.24 38.95
C LEU A 477 -0.48 -39.72 40.34
N ARG A 478 -0.18 -41.06 40.52
CA ARG A 478 0.28 -41.62 41.79
C ARG A 478 1.55 -40.94 42.28
N SER A 479 2.57 -40.78 41.39
CA SER A 479 3.83 -40.07 41.72
C SER A 479 3.58 -38.64 42.17
N ALA A 480 2.65 -37.91 41.53
CA ALA A 480 2.29 -36.56 41.93
C ALA A 480 1.71 -36.50 43.35
N VAL A 481 0.77 -37.43 43.68
CA VAL A 481 0.19 -37.50 45.04
C VAL A 481 1.24 -37.95 46.06
N GLN A 482 2.09 -38.92 45.74
CA GLN A 482 3.20 -39.36 46.62
C GLN A 482 4.17 -38.22 46.93
N ASN A 483 4.54 -37.40 45.95
CA ASN A 483 5.40 -36.23 46.17
C ASN A 483 4.76 -35.24 47.14
N LEU A 484 3.46 -35.01 47.08
CA LEU A 484 2.76 -34.13 48.01
C LEU A 484 2.69 -34.74 49.41
N ILE A 485 2.39 -36.05 49.52
CA ILE A 485 2.39 -36.79 50.80
C ILE A 485 3.80 -36.76 51.45
N ALA A 486 4.84 -37.03 50.65
CA ALA A 486 6.22 -36.99 51.13
C ALA A 486 6.61 -35.58 51.65
N ASN A 487 6.14 -34.52 50.95
CA ASN A 487 6.34 -33.16 51.44
C ASN A 487 5.58 -32.89 52.73
N ALA A 488 4.32 -33.30 52.83
CA ALA A 488 3.53 -33.14 54.05
C ALA A 488 4.16 -33.85 55.25
N VAL A 489 4.68 -35.08 55.11
CA VAL A 489 5.40 -35.80 56.16
C VAL A 489 6.70 -35.12 56.53
N LYS A 490 7.42 -34.58 55.56
CA LYS A 490 8.74 -33.98 55.70
C LYS A 490 8.72 -32.61 56.37
N TYR A 491 7.69 -31.81 56.05
CA TYR A 491 7.54 -30.44 56.50
C TYR A 491 6.39 -30.25 57.50
N GLY A 492 5.59 -31.30 57.76
CA GLY A 492 4.32 -31.27 58.48
C GLY A 492 4.42 -31.12 60.02
N GLY A 493 5.57 -30.78 60.54
CA GLY A 493 5.70 -30.55 61.98
C GLY A 493 5.98 -31.80 62.81
N SER A 494 5.94 -31.68 64.15
CA SER A 494 6.33 -32.74 65.14
C SER A 494 5.23 -33.80 65.28
N ASP A 495 3.98 -33.51 65.00
CA ASP A 495 2.83 -34.42 65.11
C ASP A 495 2.68 -35.37 63.93
N ARG A 496 3.47 -35.16 62.84
CA ARG A 496 3.47 -35.97 61.64
C ARG A 496 2.05 -36.26 61.11
N TRP A 497 1.19 -35.25 61.17
CA TRP A 497 -0.19 -35.35 60.70
C TRP A 497 -0.29 -34.98 59.21
N VAL A 498 -0.98 -35.81 58.44
CA VAL A 498 -1.24 -35.61 57.02
C VAL A 498 -2.72 -35.76 56.74
N GLY A 499 -3.38 -34.67 56.33
CA GLY A 499 -4.76 -34.72 55.89
C GLY A 499 -4.86 -34.96 54.40
N ILE A 500 -5.72 -35.88 53.97
CA ILE A 500 -6.02 -36.16 52.57
C ILE A 500 -7.51 -35.97 52.38
N LYS A 501 -7.89 -35.01 51.59
CA LYS A 501 -9.30 -34.75 51.23
C LYS A 501 -9.47 -34.87 49.74
N ALA A 502 -10.53 -35.59 49.31
CA ALA A 502 -10.91 -35.66 47.92
C ALA A 502 -12.40 -35.38 47.77
N ASP A 503 -12.72 -34.39 46.99
CA ASP A 503 -14.11 -33.97 46.72
C ASP A 503 -14.29 -33.55 45.24
N GLN A 504 -15.55 -33.43 44.83
CA GLN A 504 -15.91 -32.84 43.56
C GLN A 504 -16.15 -31.35 43.71
N SER A 505 -15.65 -30.53 42.80
CA SER A 505 -15.94 -29.11 42.80
C SER A 505 -17.44 -28.86 42.63
N ALA A 506 -18.01 -27.98 43.47
CA ALA A 506 -19.41 -27.56 43.38
C ALA A 506 -19.74 -26.73 42.13
N ASP A 507 -18.74 -26.24 41.43
CA ASP A 507 -18.88 -25.46 40.22
C ASP A 507 -19.17 -26.36 39.01
N LEU A 508 -19.84 -25.78 37.97
CA LEU A 508 -20.27 -26.44 36.73
C LEU A 508 -19.21 -27.18 35.90
N ARG A 509 -17.96 -27.25 36.37
CA ARG A 509 -16.81 -27.75 35.60
C ARG A 509 -16.50 -29.25 35.76
N HIS A 510 -17.27 -30.01 36.53
CA HIS A 510 -16.97 -31.41 36.77
C HIS A 510 -15.47 -31.66 37.04
N GLU A 511 -14.92 -31.02 38.07
CA GLU A 511 -13.52 -31.18 38.47
C GLU A 511 -13.40 -32.01 39.75
N VAL A 512 -12.41 -32.87 39.82
CA VAL A 512 -12.00 -33.59 41.02
C VAL A 512 -10.89 -32.83 41.70
N ARG A 513 -11.02 -32.61 43.01
CA ARG A 513 -10.01 -31.97 43.85
C ARG A 513 -9.43 -32.96 44.83
N ILE A 514 -8.11 -33.07 44.86
CA ILE A 514 -7.37 -33.88 45.83
C ILE A 514 -6.48 -32.93 46.60
N THR A 515 -6.76 -32.75 47.91
CA THR A 515 -6.03 -31.84 48.78
C THR A 515 -5.21 -32.62 49.78
N ILE A 516 -3.93 -32.35 49.85
CA ILE A 516 -3.00 -32.86 50.84
C ILE A 516 -2.59 -31.71 51.77
N SER A 517 -2.82 -31.87 53.06
CA SER A 517 -2.61 -30.85 54.09
C SER A 517 -1.61 -31.33 55.15
N ASP A 518 -0.85 -30.40 55.70
CA ASP A 518 0.09 -30.60 56.77
C ASP A 518 -0.08 -29.53 57.88
N HIS A 519 0.49 -29.80 59.07
CA HIS A 519 0.56 -28.88 60.21
C HIS A 519 1.97 -28.26 60.38
N GLY A 520 2.67 -28.07 59.30
CA GLY A 520 4.00 -27.51 59.29
C GLY A 520 4.07 -26.00 59.55
N PRO A 521 5.24 -25.39 59.38
CA PRO A 521 5.42 -23.96 59.58
C PRO A 521 4.72 -23.07 58.54
N GLY A 522 4.15 -23.65 57.50
CA GLY A 522 3.61 -22.92 56.37
C GLY A 522 4.72 -22.41 55.44
N ILE A 523 4.33 -21.66 54.41
CA ILE A 523 5.23 -21.11 53.39
C ILE A 523 5.13 -19.58 53.43
N PRO A 524 6.24 -18.86 53.54
CA PRO A 524 6.27 -17.41 53.50
C PRO A 524 5.77 -16.87 52.14
N ASP A 525 5.09 -15.71 52.14
CA ASP A 525 4.54 -15.10 50.93
C ASP A 525 5.63 -14.80 49.88
N GLU A 526 6.85 -14.48 50.34
CA GLU A 526 8.00 -14.20 49.48
C GLU A 526 8.46 -15.45 48.69
N GLU A 527 8.26 -16.64 49.23
CA GLU A 527 8.66 -17.92 48.65
C GLU A 527 7.59 -18.49 47.70
N MET A 528 6.32 -18.10 47.86
CA MET A 528 5.18 -18.59 47.09
C MET A 528 5.35 -18.56 45.57
N PRO A 529 5.93 -17.52 44.97
CA PRO A 529 6.16 -17.50 43.51
C PRO A 529 7.13 -18.56 43.01
N HIS A 530 8.01 -19.07 43.88
CA HIS A 530 9.16 -19.90 43.54
C HIS A 530 9.02 -21.37 43.94
N ILE A 531 8.05 -21.76 44.79
CA ILE A 531 7.93 -23.13 45.29
C ILE A 531 7.79 -24.20 44.23
N PHE A 532 7.34 -23.82 43.03
CA PHE A 532 7.21 -24.72 41.89
C PHE A 532 8.37 -24.60 40.89
N ASP A 533 9.38 -23.76 41.17
CA ASP A 533 10.57 -23.66 40.33
C ASP A 533 11.46 -24.90 40.56
N PRO A 534 12.04 -25.50 39.48
CA PRO A 534 12.93 -26.64 39.63
C PRO A 534 14.14 -26.29 40.55
N PHE A 535 14.49 -27.21 41.43
CA PHE A 535 15.59 -27.09 42.41
C PHE A 535 15.41 -25.99 43.49
N TYR A 536 14.23 -25.36 43.52
CA TYR A 536 13.95 -24.39 44.56
C TYR A 536 13.75 -25.07 45.94
N ARG A 537 14.36 -24.49 46.97
CA ARG A 537 14.22 -24.91 48.36
C ARG A 537 14.09 -23.68 49.22
N GLY A 538 13.05 -23.62 50.05
CA GLY A 538 12.86 -22.53 51.00
C GLY A 538 14.03 -22.35 51.98
N ALA A 539 14.27 -21.15 52.39
CA ALA A 539 15.39 -20.80 53.29
C ALA A 539 15.37 -21.60 54.59
N ASP A 540 14.19 -21.82 55.17
CA ASP A 540 14.00 -22.61 56.39
C ASP A 540 14.34 -24.09 56.20
N ALA A 541 13.98 -24.67 55.02
CA ALA A 541 14.29 -26.07 54.70
C ALA A 541 15.80 -26.28 54.50
N VAL A 542 16.51 -25.30 54.01
CA VAL A 542 17.97 -25.31 53.86
C VAL A 542 18.65 -25.17 55.23
N SER A 543 18.20 -24.26 56.10
CA SER A 543 18.76 -24.02 57.40
C SER A 543 18.58 -25.22 58.35
N ARG A 544 17.46 -25.91 58.27
CA ARG A 544 17.16 -27.14 59.06
C ARG A 544 17.74 -28.41 58.47
N GLN A 545 18.50 -28.31 57.37
CA GLN A 545 19.08 -29.46 56.65
C GLN A 545 18.01 -30.52 56.22
N VAL A 546 16.78 -30.12 55.98
CA VAL A 546 15.72 -31.04 55.53
C VAL A 546 16.10 -31.61 54.16
N HIS A 547 16.25 -32.92 54.07
CA HIS A 547 16.68 -33.59 52.83
C HIS A 547 15.66 -33.44 51.70
N GLY A 548 16.12 -33.02 50.51
CA GLY A 548 15.28 -32.90 49.31
C GLY A 548 16.04 -32.27 48.16
N ASN A 549 15.65 -32.64 46.93
CA ASN A 549 16.27 -32.20 45.67
C ASN A 549 15.57 -31.02 45.02
N GLY A 550 14.49 -30.48 45.60
CA GLY A 550 13.75 -29.36 45.06
C GLY A 550 13.01 -29.63 43.74
N LEU A 551 12.90 -30.90 43.28
CA LEU A 551 12.20 -31.26 42.06
C LEU A 551 10.75 -31.70 42.28
N GLY A 552 10.38 -32.16 43.49
CA GLY A 552 9.08 -32.76 43.75
C GLY A 552 7.88 -31.88 43.39
N LEU A 553 7.83 -30.64 43.88
CA LEU A 553 6.71 -29.73 43.55
C LEU A 553 6.69 -29.31 42.10
N SER A 554 7.83 -29.09 41.46
CA SER A 554 7.93 -28.78 40.05
C SER A 554 7.43 -29.94 39.17
N LEU A 555 7.72 -31.19 39.58
CA LEU A 555 7.23 -32.40 38.93
C LEU A 555 5.72 -32.54 39.11
N VAL A 556 5.17 -32.33 40.31
CA VAL A 556 3.72 -32.31 40.55
C VAL A 556 3.02 -31.36 39.63
N ARG A 557 3.48 -30.10 39.57
CA ARG A 557 2.88 -29.08 38.67
C ARG A 557 2.92 -29.53 37.21
N ARG A 558 4.03 -30.07 36.72
CA ARG A 558 4.17 -30.55 35.34
C ARG A 558 3.23 -31.72 35.04
N ILE A 559 3.19 -32.71 35.92
CA ILE A 559 2.28 -33.87 35.74
C ILE A 559 0.85 -33.37 35.64
N ILE A 560 0.40 -32.55 36.59
CA ILE A 560 -0.99 -32.13 36.67
C ILE A 560 -1.36 -31.22 35.48
N VAL A 561 -0.49 -30.27 35.09
CA VAL A 561 -0.70 -29.44 33.88
C VAL A 561 -0.76 -30.29 32.61
N ALA A 562 0.11 -31.31 32.51
CA ALA A 562 0.08 -32.22 31.38
C ALA A 562 -1.21 -33.05 31.32
N HIS A 563 -1.90 -33.27 32.44
CA HIS A 563 -3.21 -33.92 32.54
C HIS A 563 -4.38 -32.93 32.39
N GLY A 564 -4.12 -31.66 32.00
CA GLY A 564 -5.15 -30.63 31.80
C GLY A 564 -5.69 -30.03 33.10
N GLY A 565 -5.02 -30.36 34.24
CA GLY A 565 -5.37 -29.86 35.55
C GLY A 565 -4.52 -28.67 35.99
N ARG A 566 -4.67 -28.32 37.26
CA ARG A 566 -3.87 -27.27 37.96
C ARG A 566 -3.59 -27.63 39.40
N VAL A 567 -2.53 -27.08 39.93
CA VAL A 567 -2.17 -27.20 41.38
C VAL A 567 -2.31 -25.83 42.00
N THR A 568 -3.00 -25.80 43.15
CA THR A 568 -3.13 -24.59 43.98
C THR A 568 -2.58 -24.87 45.38
N VAL A 569 -2.13 -23.85 46.06
CA VAL A 569 -1.64 -23.98 47.45
C VAL A 569 -2.31 -22.92 48.29
N THR A 570 -2.78 -23.34 49.46
CA THR A 570 -3.27 -22.48 50.53
C THR A 570 -2.37 -22.71 51.72
N THR A 571 -1.73 -21.69 52.24
CA THR A 571 -0.79 -21.78 53.35
C THR A 571 -0.95 -20.56 54.22
N ARG A 572 -0.60 -20.76 55.50
CA ARG A 572 -0.52 -19.69 56.49
C ARG A 572 0.67 -19.94 57.40
N ALA A 573 1.51 -18.93 57.54
CA ALA A 573 2.67 -19.02 58.42
C ALA A 573 2.27 -19.49 59.81
N GLY A 574 2.90 -20.57 60.31
CA GLY A 574 2.65 -21.21 61.60
C GLY A 574 1.40 -22.09 61.67
N SER A 575 0.69 -22.33 60.57
CA SER A 575 -0.58 -23.09 60.55
C SER A 575 -0.62 -24.19 59.51
N GLY A 576 0.53 -24.51 58.87
CA GLY A 576 0.64 -25.56 57.86
C GLY A 576 0.34 -25.11 56.43
N SER A 577 0.34 -26.08 55.52
CA SER A 577 0.07 -25.88 54.08
C SER A 577 -0.91 -26.94 53.57
N ALA A 578 -1.72 -26.53 52.58
CA ALA A 578 -2.63 -27.42 51.87
C ALA A 578 -2.39 -27.27 50.36
N PHE A 579 -1.93 -28.33 49.71
CA PHE A 579 -1.74 -28.42 48.29
C PHE A 579 -2.92 -29.14 47.65
N THR A 580 -3.60 -28.46 46.71
CA THR A 580 -4.78 -29.00 46.02
C THR A 580 -4.47 -29.28 44.55
N ILE A 581 -4.54 -30.52 44.15
CA ILE A 581 -4.55 -30.97 42.78
C ILE A 581 -5.98 -30.86 42.28
N VAL A 582 -6.20 -30.22 41.15
CA VAL A 582 -7.48 -30.12 40.47
C VAL A 582 -7.36 -30.75 39.11
N LEU A 583 -8.15 -31.77 38.83
CA LEU A 583 -8.16 -32.55 37.58
C LEU A 583 -9.55 -32.48 36.94
N PRO A 584 -9.64 -32.41 35.60
CA PRO A 584 -10.93 -32.54 34.90
C PRO A 584 -11.45 -33.95 35.06
N ALA A 585 -12.76 -34.08 35.33
CA ALA A 585 -13.42 -35.38 35.30
C ALA A 585 -13.43 -35.95 33.89
N ALA A 586 -13.31 -37.26 33.78
CA ALA A 586 -13.50 -37.93 32.51
C ALA A 586 -14.93 -37.70 31.99
N PRO A 587 -15.13 -37.50 30.69
CA PRO A 587 -16.47 -37.41 30.16
C PRO A 587 -17.23 -38.72 30.49
N PRO A 588 -18.53 -38.63 30.85
CA PRO A 588 -19.29 -39.84 31.12
C PRO A 588 -19.31 -40.74 29.88
N ASP A 589 -19.02 -42.04 30.05
CA ASP A 589 -19.04 -43.02 28.97
C ASP A 589 -20.38 -43.04 28.27
N THR A 590 -20.44 -42.58 27.04
CA THR A 590 -21.64 -42.58 26.17
C THR A 590 -21.98 -43.97 25.64
N HIS A 591 -21.32 -45.02 26.10
CA HIS A 591 -21.47 -46.37 25.54
C HIS A 591 -22.30 -47.34 26.38
N SER A 592 -23.14 -46.87 27.31
CA SER A 592 -24.11 -47.70 28.04
C SER A 592 -25.55 -47.37 27.66
N ARG A 593 -25.90 -47.37 26.37
CA ARG A 593 -27.29 -47.45 25.96
C ARG A 593 -27.59 -48.92 25.62
N PRO A 594 -28.45 -49.62 26.38
CA PRO A 594 -28.84 -50.96 26.02
C PRO A 594 -29.64 -50.90 24.70
N LEU A 595 -29.16 -51.62 23.70
CA LEU A 595 -29.89 -51.91 22.47
C LEU A 595 -31.13 -52.72 22.86
N THR A 596 -32.28 -52.09 23.08
CA THR A 596 -33.57 -52.75 23.06
C THR A 596 -33.84 -53.17 21.61
N HIS A 597 -33.66 -54.46 21.34
CA HIS A 597 -34.10 -55.17 20.15
C HIS A 597 -35.64 -55.12 20.13
N GLU A 598 -36.25 -54.22 19.42
CA GLU A 598 -37.64 -54.39 18.95
C GLU A 598 -37.64 -55.36 17.75
N LEU A 599 -38.05 -56.61 18.07
CA LEU A 599 -38.47 -57.57 17.07
C LEU A 599 -39.79 -57.04 16.46
N GLN A 600 -39.77 -56.45 15.31
CA GLN A 600 -40.92 -56.29 14.46
C GLN A 600 -41.15 -57.58 13.68
N THR A 601 -42.09 -58.35 14.18
CA THR A 601 -42.75 -59.45 13.42
C THR A 601 -43.64 -58.78 12.37
N THR A 602 -43.29 -58.94 11.11
CA THR A 602 -44.18 -58.72 9.97
C THR A 602 -44.88 -60.01 9.65
N HIS A 603 -46.20 -60.02 9.88
CA HIS A 603 -47.12 -61.03 9.29
C HIS A 603 -47.83 -60.42 8.08
N SER A 604 -47.86 -61.24 6.98
CA SER A 604 -48.70 -61.17 5.78
C SER A 604 -48.36 -60.22 4.70
#